data_f62fe2196c503879b73bd75556fcf467
#
_entry.id   f62fe2196c503879b73bd75556fcf467
#
_cell.length_a   1.000
_cell.length_b   1.000
_cell.length_c   1.000
_cell.angle_alpha   90.00
_cell.angle_beta   90.00
_cell.angle_gamma   90.00
#
_symmetry.space_group_name_H-M   'P 1'
#
loop_
_entity.id
_entity.type
_entity.pdbx_description
1 polymer ?
#
loop_
_entity_poly.entity_id
_entity_poly.type
_entity_poly.pdbx_seq_one_letter_code
_entity_poly.pdbx_strand_id
1 'polypeptide(L)'
;MSVQVQFRVNGKSYQSHVEPRLLLAHYLRDTLGLTGTHIGCETSICGACTVLLDGKAVKACTVLAVQASGSEVTTIEGLAATASPNGGLHPVQEGFWEKHGLQCGFCTPGMILASVELLGKSPNPTEMEIRQALSGNLCRCTGYQHIVEAVQHAAKEMKNRKPKSKNPNNSSAKR
;
A
#
# COMPACT_ATOMS: atom_id res chain seq x y z
N MET A 1 -25.11 13.58 16.08
CA MET A 1 -25.62 12.38 15.37
C MET A 1 -24.43 11.50 15.04
N SER A 2 -24.54 10.18 15.22
CA SER A 2 -23.52 9.20 14.82
C SER A 2 -24.11 8.25 13.79
N VAL A 3 -23.26 7.73 12.92
CA VAL A 3 -23.61 6.77 11.86
C VAL A 3 -22.82 5.49 12.10
N GLN A 4 -23.48 4.36 11.99
CA GLN A 4 -22.84 3.06 12.08
C GLN A 4 -22.09 2.79 10.76
N VAL A 5 -20.82 2.41 10.87
CA VAL A 5 -19.97 1.99 9.77
C VAL A 5 -19.45 0.58 10.02
N GLN A 6 -19.27 -0.17 8.94
CA GLN A 6 -18.68 -1.51 8.98
C GLN A 6 -17.76 -1.65 7.79
N PHE A 7 -16.50 -1.99 8.02
CA PHE A 7 -15.53 -2.31 6.98
C PHE A 7 -14.44 -3.24 7.50
N ARG A 8 -13.66 -3.77 6.59
CA ARG A 8 -12.50 -4.59 6.94
C ARG A 8 -11.24 -3.75 6.87
N VAL A 9 -10.39 -3.86 7.88
CA VAL A 9 -9.07 -3.21 7.89
C VAL A 9 -8.02 -4.29 8.14
N ASN A 10 -7.11 -4.46 7.19
CA ASN A 10 -6.05 -5.47 7.26
C ASN A 10 -6.61 -6.88 7.50
N GLY A 11 -7.71 -7.22 6.83
CA GLY A 11 -8.39 -8.51 6.96
C GLY A 11 -9.26 -8.69 8.21
N LYS A 12 -9.29 -7.73 9.14
CA LYS A 12 -10.14 -7.76 10.35
C LYS A 12 -11.39 -6.91 10.15
N SER A 13 -12.54 -7.44 10.55
CA SER A 13 -13.82 -6.70 10.51
C SER A 13 -13.92 -5.74 11.70
N TYR A 14 -14.34 -4.51 11.43
CA TYR A 14 -14.60 -3.47 12.41
C TYR A 14 -15.99 -2.91 12.21
N GLN A 15 -16.68 -2.66 13.34
CA GLN A 15 -17.98 -2.01 13.38
C GLN A 15 -17.92 -0.91 14.43
N SER A 16 -18.27 0.31 14.05
CA SER A 16 -18.15 1.48 14.92
C SER A 16 -19.27 2.48 14.65
N HIS A 17 -19.56 3.33 15.63
CA HIS A 17 -20.39 4.51 15.44
C HIS A 17 -19.46 5.72 15.31
N VAL A 18 -19.54 6.43 14.21
CA VAL A 18 -18.67 7.56 13.92
C VAL A 18 -19.47 8.82 13.62
N GLU A 19 -18.84 10.00 13.79
CA GLU A 19 -19.40 11.23 13.26
C GLU A 19 -19.39 11.16 11.72
N PRO A 20 -20.47 11.65 11.03
CA PRO A 20 -20.54 11.56 9.56
C PRO A 20 -19.38 12.23 8.83
N ARG A 21 -18.76 13.24 9.43
CA ARG A 21 -17.62 13.99 8.87
C ARG A 21 -16.25 13.44 9.26
N LEU A 22 -16.17 12.34 10.02
CA LEU A 22 -14.90 11.76 10.43
C LEU A 22 -14.11 11.28 9.21
N LEU A 23 -12.88 11.75 9.04
CA LEU A 23 -11.99 11.32 7.97
C LEU A 23 -11.47 9.92 8.22
N LEU A 24 -11.31 9.14 7.16
CA LEU A 24 -10.77 7.78 7.25
C LEU A 24 -9.37 7.76 7.89
N ALA A 25 -8.53 8.75 7.57
CA ALA A 25 -7.19 8.85 8.17
C ALA A 25 -7.25 8.97 9.71
N HIS A 26 -8.12 9.80 10.23
CA HIS A 26 -8.30 9.95 11.69
C HIS A 26 -8.93 8.69 12.31
N TYR A 27 -9.89 8.08 11.63
CA TYR A 27 -10.46 6.82 12.11
C TYR A 27 -9.39 5.72 12.26
N LEU A 28 -8.55 5.55 11.24
CA LEU A 28 -7.46 4.56 11.26
C LEU A 28 -6.47 4.84 12.40
N ARG A 29 -6.05 6.09 12.55
CA ARG A 29 -5.04 6.48 13.55
C ARG A 29 -5.58 6.52 14.98
N ASP A 30 -6.69 7.24 15.16
CA ASP A 30 -7.13 7.65 16.51
C ASP A 30 -8.11 6.64 17.10
N THR A 31 -8.89 5.94 16.26
CA THR A 31 -9.84 4.92 16.72
C THR A 31 -9.23 3.52 16.69
N LEU A 32 -8.52 3.15 15.62
CA LEU A 32 -7.95 1.81 15.49
C LEU A 32 -6.48 1.71 15.93
N GLY A 33 -5.81 2.83 16.23
CA GLY A 33 -4.41 2.85 16.64
C GLY A 33 -3.42 2.51 15.51
N LEU A 34 -3.86 2.53 14.23
CA LEU A 34 -3.02 2.24 13.07
C LEU A 34 -2.27 3.51 12.63
N THR A 35 -1.22 3.85 13.37
CA THR A 35 -0.51 5.13 13.25
C THR A 35 0.45 5.21 12.07
N GLY A 36 0.71 4.11 11.36
CA GLY A 36 1.52 4.08 10.14
C GLY A 36 0.91 4.86 8.97
N THR A 37 -0.40 5.13 8.99
CA THR A 37 -1.03 6.09 8.08
C THR A 37 -0.73 7.52 8.57
N HIS A 38 0.26 8.20 7.97
CA HIS A 38 0.67 9.53 8.40
C HIS A 38 -0.21 10.63 7.81
N ILE A 39 -0.38 11.74 8.53
CA ILE A 39 -1.12 12.92 8.08
C ILE A 39 -0.16 14.10 7.98
N GLY A 40 0.06 14.62 6.75
CA GLY A 40 0.99 15.73 6.52
C GLY A 40 0.33 17.03 6.01
N CYS A 41 -0.84 16.96 5.36
CA CYS A 41 -1.46 18.16 4.77
C CYS A 41 -2.98 18.26 4.92
N GLU A 42 -3.71 17.14 5.07
CA GLU A 42 -5.18 17.05 5.07
C GLU A 42 -5.88 17.66 3.84
N THR A 43 -5.15 17.82 2.75
CA THR A 43 -5.61 18.45 1.51
C THR A 43 -5.37 17.59 0.27
N SER A 44 -5.13 16.29 0.44
CA SER A 44 -4.85 15.31 -0.64
C SER A 44 -3.57 15.56 -1.46
N ILE A 45 -2.71 16.51 -1.06
CA ILE A 45 -1.52 16.91 -1.82
C ILE A 45 -0.31 16.01 -1.50
N CYS A 46 0.02 15.83 -0.21
CA CYS A 46 1.30 15.23 0.17
C CYS A 46 1.36 13.71 0.02
N GLY A 47 0.24 13.01 0.05
CA GLY A 47 0.17 11.56 -0.09
C GLY A 47 0.67 10.72 1.09
N ALA A 48 1.07 11.33 2.21
CA ALA A 48 1.52 10.59 3.39
C ALA A 48 0.43 9.68 3.99
N CYS A 49 -0.84 10.03 3.79
CA CYS A 49 -2.00 9.29 4.26
C CYS A 49 -2.53 8.24 3.25
N THR A 50 -1.76 7.90 2.22
CA THR A 50 -2.20 6.91 1.23
C THR A 50 -2.43 5.56 1.88
N VAL A 51 -3.61 4.98 1.63
CA VAL A 51 -4.01 3.61 1.98
C VAL A 51 -4.57 2.92 0.73
N LEU A 52 -4.72 1.59 0.76
CA LEU A 52 -5.47 0.90 -0.29
C LEU A 52 -6.91 0.74 0.16
N LEU A 53 -7.85 1.22 -0.63
CA LEU A 53 -9.28 1.02 -0.49
C LEU A 53 -9.75 0.14 -1.65
N ASP A 54 -10.18 -1.07 -1.35
CA ASP A 54 -10.49 -2.10 -2.34
C ASP A 54 -9.37 -2.29 -3.38
N GLY A 55 -8.11 -2.28 -2.90
CA GLY A 55 -6.91 -2.42 -3.71
C GLY A 55 -6.46 -1.17 -4.47
N LYS A 56 -7.16 -0.04 -4.36
CA LYS A 56 -6.82 1.24 -5.02
C LYS A 56 -6.21 2.22 -4.04
N ALA A 57 -5.10 2.85 -4.40
CA ALA A 57 -4.46 3.87 -3.57
C ALA A 57 -5.31 5.13 -3.50
N VAL A 58 -5.72 5.49 -2.28
CA VAL A 58 -6.51 6.69 -1.99
C VAL A 58 -5.85 7.52 -0.90
N LYS A 59 -6.13 8.82 -0.89
CA LYS A 59 -5.69 9.74 0.17
C LYS A 59 -6.72 9.73 1.30
N ALA A 60 -6.46 8.98 2.35
CA ALA A 60 -7.39 8.79 3.47
C ALA A 60 -7.81 10.10 4.17
N CYS A 61 -7.05 11.18 4.03
CA CYS A 61 -7.40 12.51 4.56
C CYS A 61 -8.51 13.23 3.78
N THR A 62 -9.00 12.68 2.67
CA THR A 62 -10.11 13.24 1.86
C THR A 62 -11.21 12.21 1.61
N VAL A 63 -11.15 11.08 2.30
CA VAL A 63 -12.20 10.06 2.34
C VAL A 63 -12.87 10.10 3.71
N LEU A 64 -14.19 10.19 3.75
CA LEU A 64 -14.93 10.07 4.99
C LEU A 64 -15.02 8.59 5.42
N ALA A 65 -14.95 8.32 6.73
CA ALA A 65 -15.09 6.96 7.24
C ALA A 65 -16.43 6.31 6.81
N VAL A 66 -17.49 7.09 6.71
CA VAL A 66 -18.80 6.62 6.21
C VAL A 66 -18.77 6.20 4.74
N GLN A 67 -17.90 6.79 3.90
CA GLN A 67 -17.74 6.42 2.51
C GLN A 67 -16.98 5.11 2.33
N ALA A 68 -16.12 4.74 3.28
CA ALA A 68 -15.38 3.49 3.28
C ALA A 68 -16.21 2.31 3.82
N SER A 69 -17.46 2.56 4.27
CA SER A 69 -18.33 1.49 4.78
C SER A 69 -18.61 0.45 3.69
N GLY A 70 -18.45 -0.83 4.03
CA GLY A 70 -18.57 -1.95 3.09
C GLY A 70 -17.29 -2.33 2.37
N SER A 71 -16.22 -1.53 2.48
CA SER A 71 -14.95 -1.72 1.76
C SER A 71 -13.88 -2.45 2.57
N GLU A 72 -12.83 -2.90 1.87
CA GLU A 72 -11.59 -3.40 2.45
C GLU A 72 -10.51 -2.32 2.42
N VAL A 73 -9.96 -2.00 3.60
CA VAL A 73 -8.85 -1.05 3.75
C VAL A 73 -7.57 -1.82 4.07
N THR A 74 -6.52 -1.61 3.29
CA THR A 74 -5.18 -2.09 3.62
C THR A 74 -4.28 -0.91 3.99
N THR A 75 -3.72 -0.96 5.20
CA THR A 75 -2.73 -0.01 5.68
C THR A 75 -1.34 -0.64 5.67
N ILE A 76 -0.31 0.14 5.96
CA ILE A 76 1.08 -0.36 5.96
C ILE A 76 1.29 -1.49 6.98
N GLU A 77 0.55 -1.46 8.10
CA GLU A 77 0.64 -2.47 9.15
C GLU A 77 0.15 -3.85 8.69
N GLY A 78 -0.81 -3.88 7.76
CA GLY A 78 -1.35 -5.14 7.24
C GLY A 78 -0.61 -5.68 6.03
N LEU A 79 0.24 -4.86 5.39
CA LEU A 79 0.81 -5.20 4.08
C LEU A 79 1.70 -6.44 4.11
N ALA A 80 2.53 -6.61 5.14
CA ALA A 80 3.43 -7.76 5.26
C ALA A 80 2.67 -9.09 5.26
N ALA A 81 1.52 -9.16 5.94
CA ALA A 81 0.69 -10.36 6.01
C ALA A 81 0.09 -10.77 4.64
N THR A 82 -0.03 -9.84 3.70
CA THR A 82 -0.55 -10.13 2.35
C THR A 82 0.46 -10.86 1.46
N ALA A 83 1.75 -10.74 1.76
CA ALA A 83 2.82 -11.23 0.90
C ALA A 83 3.46 -12.53 1.38
N SER A 84 3.45 -12.80 2.68
CA SER A 84 4.10 -13.97 3.27
C SER A 84 3.30 -14.52 4.46
N PRO A 85 2.55 -15.61 4.26
CA PRO A 85 1.86 -16.30 5.36
C PRO A 85 2.81 -16.80 6.46
N ASN A 86 4.08 -16.99 6.11
CA ASN A 86 5.12 -17.51 7.02
C ASN A 86 5.94 -16.41 7.71
N GLY A 87 5.51 -15.13 7.58
CA GLY A 87 6.25 -13.97 8.06
C GLY A 87 7.22 -13.40 7.02
N GLY A 88 7.67 -12.17 7.24
CA GLY A 88 8.54 -11.41 6.34
C GLY A 88 7.86 -10.15 5.80
N LEU A 89 8.65 -9.30 5.17
CA LEU A 89 8.17 -8.07 4.57
C LEU A 89 7.55 -8.33 3.19
N HIS A 90 6.66 -7.45 2.78
CA HIS A 90 6.23 -7.41 1.39
C HIS A 90 7.41 -7.00 0.49
N PRO A 91 7.56 -7.55 -0.75
CA PRO A 91 8.69 -7.22 -1.65
C PRO A 91 8.92 -5.72 -1.85
N VAL A 92 7.86 -4.90 -1.83
CA VAL A 92 7.98 -3.44 -1.90
C VAL A 92 8.62 -2.88 -0.61
N GLN A 93 8.26 -3.39 0.56
CA GLN A 93 8.89 -2.98 1.82
C GLN A 93 10.37 -3.38 1.85
N GLU A 94 10.72 -4.58 1.40
CA GLU A 94 12.11 -5.03 1.25
C GLU A 94 12.89 -4.15 0.27
N GLY A 95 12.30 -3.82 -0.89
CA GLY A 95 12.92 -2.93 -1.87
C GLY A 95 13.26 -1.56 -1.29
N PHE A 96 12.35 -0.99 -0.48
CA PHE A 96 12.62 0.28 0.21
C PHE A 96 13.75 0.16 1.24
N TRP A 97 13.87 -0.98 1.90
CA TRP A 97 14.96 -1.27 2.83
C TRP A 97 16.29 -1.45 2.08
N GLU A 98 16.34 -2.35 1.10
CA GLU A 98 17.55 -2.74 0.37
C GLU A 98 18.15 -1.61 -0.50
N LYS A 99 17.28 -0.76 -1.05
CA LYS A 99 17.68 0.35 -1.94
C LYS A 99 17.68 1.71 -1.26
N HIS A 100 17.58 1.73 0.07
CA HIS A 100 17.57 2.98 0.85
C HIS A 100 16.49 3.98 0.36
N GLY A 101 15.32 3.46 -0.01
CA GLY A 101 14.17 4.25 -0.50
C GLY A 101 13.52 5.12 0.57
N LEU A 102 14.15 5.29 1.72
CA LEU A 102 13.67 6.08 2.85
C LEU A 102 14.82 6.75 3.59
N GLN A 103 14.53 7.87 4.27
CA GLN A 103 15.40 8.52 5.25
C GLN A 103 14.62 8.78 6.53
N CYS A 104 13.85 9.89 6.64
CA CYS A 104 13.05 10.14 7.84
C CYS A 104 11.88 9.18 8.03
N GLY A 105 11.44 8.48 6.99
CA GLY A 105 10.36 7.49 7.06
C GLY A 105 8.94 8.06 6.95
N PHE A 106 8.74 9.37 7.03
CA PHE A 106 7.39 9.95 7.10
C PHE A 106 6.53 9.70 5.84
N CYS A 107 7.10 9.80 4.64
CA CYS A 107 6.38 9.52 3.40
C CYS A 107 6.31 8.01 3.07
N THR A 108 7.13 7.20 3.71
CA THR A 108 7.41 5.81 3.33
C THR A 108 6.15 4.91 3.28
N PRO A 109 5.25 4.92 4.26
CA PRO A 109 4.02 4.10 4.20
C PRO A 109 3.18 4.41 2.96
N GLY A 110 2.95 5.71 2.69
CA GLY A 110 2.16 6.13 1.53
C GLY A 110 2.84 5.81 0.20
N MET A 111 4.18 5.96 0.12
CA MET A 111 4.96 5.59 -1.07
C MET A 111 4.90 4.09 -1.34
N ILE A 112 5.01 3.27 -0.31
CA ILE A 112 4.95 1.80 -0.42
C ILE A 112 3.57 1.38 -0.94
N LEU A 113 2.47 1.87 -0.36
CA LEU A 113 1.12 1.49 -0.77
C LEU A 113 0.78 1.96 -2.18
N ALA A 114 1.21 3.17 -2.58
CA ALA A 114 1.10 3.61 -3.97
C ALA A 114 1.89 2.73 -4.94
N SER A 115 3.09 2.28 -4.53
CA SER A 115 3.91 1.36 -5.33
C SER A 115 3.29 -0.04 -5.43
N VAL A 116 2.63 -0.51 -4.39
CA VAL A 116 1.90 -1.80 -4.41
C VAL A 116 0.76 -1.77 -5.45
N GLU A 117 -0.02 -0.68 -5.48
CA GLU A 117 -1.06 -0.51 -6.50
C GLU A 117 -0.46 -0.48 -7.92
N LEU A 118 0.62 0.28 -8.11
CA LEU A 118 1.31 0.34 -9.41
C LEU A 118 1.75 -1.05 -9.87
N LEU A 119 2.45 -1.80 -9.02
CA LEU A 119 2.98 -3.12 -9.36
C LEU A 119 1.88 -4.17 -9.55
N GLY A 120 0.72 -3.97 -8.93
CA GLY A 120 -0.47 -4.77 -9.19
C GLY A 120 -1.03 -4.55 -10.60
N LYS A 121 -0.96 -3.32 -11.12
CA LYS A 121 -1.44 -2.93 -12.47
C LYS A 121 -0.36 -3.17 -13.54
N SER A 122 0.87 -2.79 -13.27
CA SER A 122 2.03 -2.92 -14.15
C SER A 122 3.16 -3.67 -13.43
N PRO A 123 3.31 -4.99 -13.63
CA PRO A 123 4.31 -5.79 -12.93
C PRO A 123 5.77 -5.49 -13.32
N ASN A 124 6.00 -4.74 -14.39
CA ASN A 124 7.33 -4.35 -14.84
C ASN A 124 7.31 -2.89 -15.36
N PRO A 125 7.08 -1.92 -14.45
CA PRO A 125 6.93 -0.53 -14.85
C PRO A 125 8.27 0.06 -15.29
N THR A 126 8.21 0.96 -16.25
CA THR A 126 9.33 1.83 -16.61
C THR A 126 9.58 2.86 -15.50
N GLU A 127 10.77 3.46 -15.49
CA GLU A 127 11.09 4.55 -14.56
C GLU A 127 10.07 5.69 -14.64
N MET A 128 9.65 6.06 -15.84
CA MET A 128 8.66 7.11 -16.05
C MET A 128 7.30 6.76 -15.43
N GLU A 129 6.83 5.54 -15.62
CA GLU A 129 5.57 5.07 -15.00
C GLU A 129 5.65 5.08 -13.47
N ILE A 130 6.81 4.71 -12.90
CA ILE A 130 7.02 4.79 -11.45
C ILE A 130 6.94 6.24 -10.98
N ARG A 131 7.64 7.17 -11.65
CA ARG A 131 7.63 8.58 -11.30
C ARG A 131 6.24 9.20 -11.43
N GLN A 132 5.47 8.83 -12.45
CA GLN A 132 4.08 9.27 -12.63
C GLN A 132 3.17 8.73 -11.51
N ALA A 133 3.25 7.45 -11.19
CA ALA A 133 2.44 6.84 -10.14
C ALA A 133 2.72 7.45 -8.76
N LEU A 134 3.97 7.85 -8.50
CA LEU A 134 4.38 8.45 -7.24
C LEU A 134 4.27 9.98 -7.20
N SER A 135 3.83 10.64 -8.28
CA SER A 135 3.73 12.10 -8.35
C SER A 135 2.81 12.72 -7.29
N GLY A 136 1.81 11.96 -6.85
CA GLY A 136 0.90 12.34 -5.76
C GLY A 136 1.42 12.03 -4.35
N ASN A 137 2.70 11.66 -4.18
CA ASN A 137 3.33 11.34 -2.90
C ASN A 137 4.63 12.14 -2.75
N LEU A 138 4.67 13.08 -1.80
CA LEU A 138 5.81 13.96 -1.61
C LEU A 138 6.85 13.36 -0.67
N CYS A 139 8.13 13.42 -1.08
CA CYS A 139 9.28 13.13 -0.23
C CYS A 139 10.23 14.32 -0.22
N ARG A 140 10.61 14.82 0.97
CA ARG A 140 11.53 15.95 1.12
C ARG A 140 12.99 15.51 1.27
N CYS A 141 13.24 14.22 1.52
CA CYS A 141 14.56 13.73 1.94
C CYS A 141 15.37 13.08 0.82
N THR A 142 14.76 12.18 0.03
CA THR A 142 15.47 11.21 -0.82
C THR A 142 15.82 11.71 -2.21
N GLY A 143 15.20 12.79 -2.69
CA GLY A 143 15.28 13.18 -4.10
C GLY A 143 14.63 12.18 -5.07
N TYR A 144 13.87 11.21 -4.55
CA TYR A 144 13.10 10.17 -5.28
C TYR A 144 13.92 9.07 -5.98
N GLN A 145 15.20 9.26 -6.27
CA GLN A 145 15.99 8.30 -7.06
C GLN A 145 15.99 6.91 -6.40
N HIS A 146 16.34 6.83 -5.12
CA HIS A 146 16.33 5.57 -4.38
C HIS A 146 14.95 4.96 -4.23
N ILE A 147 13.88 5.78 -4.20
CA ILE A 147 12.49 5.29 -4.19
C ILE A 147 12.17 4.60 -5.52
N VAL A 148 12.56 5.19 -6.65
CA VAL A 148 12.38 4.58 -7.98
C VAL A 148 13.13 3.25 -8.06
N GLU A 149 14.38 3.21 -7.62
CA GLU A 149 15.20 2.00 -7.58
C GLU A 149 14.60 0.92 -6.67
N ALA A 150 14.00 1.32 -5.53
CA ALA A 150 13.30 0.43 -4.63
C ALA A 150 12.08 -0.24 -5.29
N VAL A 151 11.30 0.52 -6.04
CA VAL A 151 10.13 -0.01 -6.78
C VAL A 151 10.58 -0.94 -7.92
N GLN A 152 11.62 -0.58 -8.66
CA GLN A 152 12.19 -1.45 -9.70
C GLN A 152 12.75 -2.75 -9.12
N HIS A 153 13.40 -2.69 -7.97
CA HIS A 153 13.88 -3.87 -7.25
C HIS A 153 12.72 -4.77 -6.83
N ALA A 154 11.69 -4.20 -6.21
CA ALA A 154 10.50 -4.92 -5.81
C ALA A 154 9.80 -5.61 -6.99
N ALA A 155 9.70 -4.95 -8.14
CA ALA A 155 9.15 -5.54 -9.36
C ALA A 155 9.90 -6.81 -9.80
N LYS A 156 11.24 -6.78 -9.75
CA LYS A 156 12.10 -7.94 -10.06
C LYS A 156 11.88 -9.07 -9.07
N GLU A 157 11.85 -8.78 -7.75
CA GLU A 157 11.63 -9.77 -6.72
C GLU A 157 10.24 -10.41 -6.79
N MET A 158 9.19 -9.63 -7.04
CA MET A 158 7.83 -10.15 -7.22
C MET A 158 7.72 -11.09 -8.42
N LYS A 159 8.46 -10.81 -9.51
CA LYS A 159 8.56 -11.70 -10.67
C LYS A 159 9.25 -13.01 -10.34
N ASN A 160 10.34 -12.97 -9.57
CA ASN A 160 11.11 -14.15 -9.17
C ASN A 160 10.35 -15.05 -8.20
N ARG A 161 9.52 -14.47 -7.31
CA ARG A 161 8.72 -15.20 -6.31
C ARG A 161 7.43 -15.82 -6.87
N LYS A 162 6.97 -15.42 -8.06
CA LYS A 162 5.85 -16.14 -8.71
C LYS A 162 6.28 -17.57 -8.97
N PRO A 163 5.51 -18.60 -8.56
CA PRO A 163 5.84 -19.98 -8.88
C PRO A 163 5.91 -20.10 -10.41
N LYS A 164 7.04 -20.60 -10.93
CA LYS A 164 7.18 -20.92 -12.35
C LYS A 164 5.98 -21.81 -12.69
N SER A 165 5.11 -21.37 -13.59
CA SER A 165 3.98 -22.17 -14.06
C SER A 165 4.54 -23.54 -14.48
N LYS A 166 4.01 -24.61 -13.88
CA LYS A 166 4.36 -25.97 -14.30
C LYS A 166 4.07 -26.05 -15.79
N ASN A 167 5.10 -26.24 -16.59
CA ASN A 167 5.00 -26.44 -18.02
C ASN A 167 4.15 -27.70 -18.25
N PRO A 168 2.96 -27.65 -18.93
CA PRO A 168 2.10 -28.82 -19.09
C PRO A 168 2.66 -29.87 -20.07
N ASN A 169 3.87 -29.70 -20.59
CA ASN A 169 4.46 -30.55 -21.64
C ASN A 169 5.47 -31.60 -21.15
N ASN A 170 5.31 -32.18 -19.94
CA ASN A 170 6.14 -33.33 -19.55
C ASN A 170 5.31 -34.55 -19.18
N SER A 171 4.35 -34.91 -20.06
CA SER A 171 3.63 -36.18 -20.00
C SER A 171 3.74 -36.93 -21.34
N SER A 172 4.96 -37.34 -21.71
CA SER A 172 5.13 -38.42 -22.68
C SER A 172 6.59 -38.89 -22.70
N ALA A 173 6.90 -39.89 -21.89
CA ALA A 173 7.88 -40.93 -22.20
C ALA A 173 8.04 -41.89 -21.01
N LYS A 174 7.21 -42.89 -20.94
CA LYS A 174 7.62 -44.21 -20.43
C LYS A 174 6.81 -45.28 -21.18
N ARG A 175 7.41 -45.86 -22.14
CA ARG A 175 7.20 -47.23 -22.54
C ARG A 175 8.29 -48.07 -21.89
#